data_f668a0055c011f09770d206ddaadc538
#
_entry.id   f668a0055c011f09770d206ddaadc538
#
_cell.length_a   1.000
_cell.length_b   1.000
_cell.length_c   1.000
_cell.angle_alpha   90.00
_cell.angle_beta   90.00
_cell.angle_gamma   90.00
#
_symmetry.space_group_name_H-M   'P 1'
#
loop_
_entity.id
_entity.type
_entity.pdbx_description
1 polymer ?
#
loop_
_entity_poly.entity_id
_entity_poly.type
_entity_poly.pdbx_seq_one_letter_code
_entity_poly.pdbx_strand_id
1 'polypeptide(L)' 'MRMGDADERAVEIGRYIVRSGATVRATAAIFGVSKSTVWKDQTRLRRQSPALWREVQQVLQKNKAERHLRG' A
#
# COMPACT_ATOMS: atom_id res chain seq x y z
N MET A 1 -22.08 -9.69 -2.96
CA MET A 1 -21.38 -9.23 -2.74
C MET A 1 -21.01 -8.75 -1.66
N ARG A 2 -20.07 -8.62 -1.19
CA ARG A 2 -19.72 -8.25 -0.07
C ARG A 2 -19.39 -6.88 -0.05
N MET A 3 -19.84 -6.15 0.82
CA MET A 3 -19.52 -4.96 0.95
C MET A 3 -18.27 -4.82 1.43
N GLY A 4 -17.45 -4.32 1.41
CA GLY A 4 -16.20 -4.27 2.06
C GLY A 4 -15.08 -4.92 1.29
N ASP A 5 -15.34 -5.40 0.09
CA ASP A 5 -14.28 -6.01 -0.67
C ASP A 5 -13.13 -5.05 -0.90
N ALA A 6 -13.41 -3.83 -1.25
CA ALA A 6 -12.37 -2.85 -1.48
C ALA A 6 -11.68 -2.49 -0.17
N ASP A 7 -12.44 -2.46 0.91
CA ASP A 7 -11.86 -2.15 2.22
C ASP A 7 -10.94 -3.28 2.68
N GLU A 8 -11.36 -4.52 2.46
CA GLU A 8 -10.53 -5.65 2.82
C GLU A 8 -9.26 -5.67 2.00
N ARG A 9 -9.38 -5.38 0.71
CA ARG A 9 -8.21 -5.35 -0.15
C ARG A 9 -7.25 -4.27 0.31
N ALA A 10 -7.77 -3.12 0.73
CA ALA A 10 -6.93 -2.04 1.21
C ALA A 10 -6.09 -2.49 2.40
N VAL A 11 -6.71 -3.20 3.35
CA VAL A 11 -6.00 -3.69 4.51
C VAL A 11 -4.94 -4.70 4.10
N GLU A 12 -5.28 -5.60 3.19
CA GLU A 12 -4.33 -6.60 2.75
C GLU A 12 -3.16 -5.98 2.02
N ILE A 13 -3.43 -4.98 1.19
CA ILE A 13 -2.37 -4.28 0.49
C ILE A 13 -1.46 -3.60 1.50
N GLY A 14 -2.04 -2.95 2.50
CA GLY A 14 -1.25 -2.28 3.51
C GLY A 14 -0.37 -3.25 4.28
N ARG A 15 -0.93 -4.37 4.68
CA ARG A 15 -0.16 -5.37 5.41
C ARG A 15 0.95 -5.94 4.56
N TYR A 16 0.68 -6.16 3.29
CA TYR A 16 1.69 -6.70 2.40
C TYR A 16 2.85 -5.73 2.27
N ILE A 17 2.55 -4.46 2.08
CA ILE A 17 3.60 -3.44 1.95
C ILE A 17 4.44 -3.38 3.21
N VAL A 18 3.81 -3.37 4.36
CA VAL A 18 4.54 -3.26 5.62
C VAL A 18 5.39 -4.49 5.85
N ARG A 19 4.84 -5.66 5.57
CA ARG A 19 5.56 -6.89 5.83
C ARG A 19 6.71 -7.12 4.87
N SER A 20 6.52 -6.83 3.61
CA SER A 20 7.53 -7.14 2.60
C SER A 20 8.38 -5.95 2.21
N GLY A 21 7.95 -4.75 2.52
CA GLY A 21 8.67 -3.55 2.10
C GLY A 21 8.52 -3.31 0.61
N ALA A 22 7.46 -3.82 0.01
CA ALA A 22 7.28 -3.73 -1.44
C ALA A 22 6.94 -2.32 -1.88
N THR A 23 7.26 -2.02 -3.13
CA THR A 23 6.90 -0.74 -3.72
C THR A 23 5.46 -0.80 -4.16
N VAL A 24 4.90 0.36 -4.53
CA VAL A 24 3.54 0.42 -5.04
C VAL A 24 3.43 -0.42 -6.30
N ARG A 25 4.43 -0.34 -7.16
CA ARG A 25 4.41 -1.09 -8.39
C ARG A 25 4.41 -2.59 -8.15
N ALA A 26 5.28 -3.06 -7.27
CA ALA A 26 5.35 -4.48 -6.96
C ALA A 26 4.05 -4.95 -6.33
N THR A 27 3.49 -4.15 -5.45
CA THR A 27 2.23 -4.48 -4.80
C THR A 27 1.10 -4.60 -5.82
N ALA A 28 1.07 -3.66 -6.77
CA ALA A 28 0.05 -3.69 -7.80
C ALA A 28 0.13 -4.97 -8.61
N ALA A 29 1.34 -5.39 -8.94
CA ALA A 29 1.53 -6.62 -9.71
C ALA A 29 1.07 -7.84 -8.92
N ILE A 30 1.41 -7.88 -7.65
CA ILE A 30 1.04 -9.01 -6.81
C ILE A 30 -0.47 -9.13 -6.67
N PHE A 31 -1.14 -8.02 -6.50
CA PHE A 31 -2.58 -8.03 -6.32
C PHE A 31 -3.36 -7.98 -7.63
N GLY A 32 -2.67 -7.88 -8.76
CA GLY A 32 -3.33 -7.84 -10.05
C GLY A 32 -4.16 -6.60 -10.27
N VAL A 33 -3.71 -5.46 -9.75
CA VAL A 33 -4.41 -4.20 -9.91
C VAL A 33 -3.45 -3.14 -10.42
N SER A 34 -3.98 -1.98 -10.76
CA SER A 34 -3.14 -0.90 -11.26
C SER A 34 -2.52 -0.14 -10.09
N LYS A 35 -1.49 0.65 -10.39
CA LYS A 35 -0.88 1.47 -9.36
C LYS A 35 -1.90 2.45 -8.79
N SER A 36 -2.76 2.98 -9.65
CA SER A 36 -3.80 3.89 -9.18
C SER A 36 -4.67 3.24 -8.13
N THR A 37 -4.99 1.97 -8.33
CA THR A 37 -5.81 1.25 -7.37
C THR A 37 -5.09 1.10 -6.04
N VAL A 38 -3.79 0.82 -6.08
CA VAL A 38 -3.02 0.70 -4.84
C VAL A 38 -3.04 2.04 -4.09
N TRP A 39 -2.86 3.15 -4.81
CA TRP A 39 -2.90 4.46 -4.18
C TRP A 39 -4.26 4.77 -3.58
N LYS A 40 -5.32 4.40 -4.27
CA LYS A 40 -6.65 4.63 -3.74
C LYS A 40 -6.89 3.79 -2.49
N ASP A 41 -6.44 2.55 -2.53
CA ASP A 41 -6.64 1.66 -1.40
C ASP A 41 -5.84 2.10 -0.19
N GLN A 42 -4.59 2.53 -0.39
CA GLN A 42 -3.82 2.96 0.75
C GLN A 42 -4.38 4.27 1.32
N THR A 43 -5.03 5.08 0.50
CA THR A 43 -5.69 6.26 0.99
C THR A 43 -6.89 5.88 1.87
N ARG A 44 -7.58 4.78 1.52
CA ARG A 44 -8.67 4.31 2.34
C ARG A 44 -8.18 3.92 3.72
N LEU A 45 -6.98 3.36 3.81
CA LEU A 45 -6.44 2.97 5.10
C LEU A 45 -6.35 4.13 6.07
N ARG A 46 -6.17 5.31 5.55
CA ARG A 46 -6.08 6.48 6.39
C ARG A 46 -7.31 6.61 7.27
N ARG A 47 -8.45 6.21 6.75
CA ARG A 47 -9.66 6.25 7.52
C ARG A 47 -9.90 5.00 8.28
N GLN A 48 -9.64 3.85 7.69
CA GLN A 48 -9.92 2.59 8.34
C GLN A 48 -8.95 2.22 9.41
N SER A 49 -7.69 2.41 9.16
CA SER A 49 -6.65 1.96 10.08
C SER A 49 -5.49 2.92 10.03
N PRO A 50 -5.60 4.07 10.72
CA PRO A 50 -4.54 5.08 10.67
C PRO A 50 -3.17 4.54 11.06
N ALA A 51 -3.11 3.61 11.99
CA ALA A 51 -1.84 3.04 12.40
C ALA A 51 -1.18 2.29 11.26
N LEU A 52 -1.96 1.46 10.57
CA LEU A 52 -1.43 0.72 9.45
C LEU A 52 -1.05 1.67 8.31
N TRP A 53 -1.87 2.69 8.09
CA TRP A 53 -1.58 3.67 7.06
C TRP A 53 -0.25 4.36 7.33
N ARG A 54 0.03 4.69 8.58
CA ARG A 54 1.30 5.29 8.91
C ARG A 54 2.45 4.39 8.60
N GLU A 55 2.33 3.12 8.94
CA GLU A 55 3.39 2.16 8.67
C GLU A 55 3.62 2.02 7.17
N VAL A 56 2.52 2.00 6.41
CA VAL A 56 2.64 1.94 4.96
C VAL A 56 3.39 3.16 4.43
N GLN A 57 3.06 4.33 4.95
CA GLN A 57 3.72 5.55 4.50
C GLN A 57 5.22 5.51 4.79
N GLN A 58 5.59 4.98 5.94
CA GLN A 58 6.99 4.87 6.27
C GLN A 58 7.73 3.98 5.29
N VAL A 59 7.14 2.86 4.94
CA VAL A 59 7.75 1.95 4.00
C VAL A 59 7.87 2.59 2.62
N LEU A 60 6.82 3.25 2.17
CA LEU A 60 6.83 3.86 0.85
C LEU A 60 7.85 5.00 0.79
N GLN A 61 7.98 5.75 1.86
CA GLN A 61 8.95 6.83 1.89
C GLN A 61 10.36 6.29 1.90
N LYS A 62 10.58 5.20 2.60
CA LYS A 62 11.89 4.59 2.64
C LYS A 62 12.28 4.11 1.25
N ASN A 63 11.35 3.47 0.54
CA ASN A 63 11.63 3.02 -0.81
C ASN A 63 11.98 4.18 -1.71
N LYS A 64 11.27 5.29 -1.54
CA LYS A 64 11.51 6.45 -2.33
C LYS A 64 12.89 7.02 -2.04
N ALA A 65 13.26 7.08 -0.78
CA ALA A 65 14.55 7.60 -0.40
C ALA A 65 15.68 6.76 -0.98
N GLU A 66 15.52 5.46 -0.96
CA GLU A 66 16.53 4.59 -1.52
C GLU A 66 16.70 4.80 -3.01
N ARG A 67 15.58 4.97 -3.71
CA ARG A 67 15.66 5.24 -5.11
C ARG A 67 16.39 6.53 -5.37
N HIS A 68 16.11 7.53 -4.58
CA HIS A 68 16.73 8.82 -4.73
C HIS A 68 18.25 8.71 -4.52
N LEU A 69 18.64 7.95 -3.52
CA LEU A 69 20.05 7.79 -3.24
C LEU A 69 20.77 7.07 -4.37
N ARG A 70 20.07 6.16 -5.00
CA ARG A 70 20.70 5.47 -6.05
C ARG A 70 20.80 6.29 -7.27
N GLY A 71 19.90 7.17 -7.47
CA GLY A 71 19.83 8.00 -8.62
C GLY A 71 20.97 8.89 -8.70
#